data_2c645dabd9d6541feffeb6747f54f495
#
_entry.id   2c645dabd9d6541feffeb6747f54f495
#
_cell.length_a   1.000
_cell.length_b   1.000
_cell.length_c   1.000
_cell.angle_alpha   90.00
_cell.angle_beta   90.00
_cell.angle_gamma   90.00
#
_symmetry.space_group_name_H-M   'P 1'
#
loop_
_entity.id
_entity.type
_entity.pdbx_description
1 polymer ?
#
loop_
_entity_poly.entity_id
_entity_poly.type
_entity_poly.pdbx_seq_one_letter_code
_entity_poly.pdbx_strand_id
1 'polypeptide(L)'
;MKKFIALLLLAGFMAVPGFAQDAKADKETRREIRKEERRIERAVRDSLRAMMASRDSVNVGYGYTRKSKLTNSVSSVDMDNNLVASYSDIGEYLQGRVPGLTVIKNGQKYRFLIRGVSTINGTSEPLLIVDGVEVSDISYLHPRDVKSVEVLKDSSSSIYGARGAFGVILITTRR
;
A
#
# COMPACT_ATOMS: atom_id res chain seq x y z
N MET A 1 19.43 9.50 10.71
CA MET A 1 20.40 10.52 10.24
C MET A 1 19.83 11.94 10.19
N LYS A 2 18.53 12.16 9.88
CA LYS A 2 17.94 13.53 9.83
C LYS A 2 17.77 14.23 11.20
N LYS A 3 17.71 13.50 12.30
CA LYS A 3 17.60 14.08 13.66
C LYS A 3 18.92 14.63 14.22
N PHE A 4 20.05 14.16 13.71
CA PHE A 4 21.37 14.66 14.12
C PHE A 4 21.76 15.99 13.45
N ILE A 5 21.25 16.26 12.24
CA ILE A 5 21.52 17.51 11.51
C ILE A 5 20.81 18.70 12.17
N ALA A 6 19.61 18.49 12.69
CA ALA A 6 18.87 19.53 13.41
C ALA A 6 19.52 19.91 14.76
N LEU A 7 20.19 18.93 15.42
CA LEU A 7 20.86 19.17 16.70
C LEU A 7 22.20 19.92 16.52
N LEU A 8 22.86 19.73 15.38
CA LEU A 8 24.18 20.37 15.11
C LEU A 8 24.06 21.85 14.73
N LEU A 9 22.91 22.28 14.20
CA LEU A 9 22.64 23.71 13.94
C LEU A 9 22.26 24.48 15.20
N LEU A 10 21.86 23.81 16.28
CA LEU A 10 21.52 24.45 17.55
C LEU A 10 22.75 24.68 18.44
N ALA A 11 23.84 23.92 18.21
CA ALA A 11 25.05 24.00 19.03
C ALA A 11 26.08 25.08 18.56
N GLY A 12 25.87 25.63 17.36
CA GLY A 12 26.79 26.61 16.76
C GLY A 12 26.55 28.08 17.12
N PHE A 13 25.54 28.36 17.95
CA PHE A 13 25.20 29.78 18.26
C PHE A 13 25.51 30.21 19.69
N MET A 14 26.47 29.59 20.32
CA MET A 14 26.99 30.05 21.65
C MET A 14 28.41 30.56 21.51
N ALA A 15 28.56 31.87 21.54
CA ALA A 15 29.67 32.67 22.00
C ALA A 15 30.13 33.76 21.03
N VAL A 16 29.42 34.89 21.04
CA VAL A 16 30.05 36.19 20.82
C VAL A 16 29.56 37.10 21.94
N PRO A 17 30.44 37.51 22.86
CA PRO A 17 30.09 38.49 23.87
C PRO A 17 30.20 39.90 23.26
N GLY A 18 29.14 40.67 23.35
CA GLY A 18 29.19 42.11 23.18
C GLY A 18 28.40 42.67 21.99
N PHE A 19 27.07 42.67 22.13
CA PHE A 19 26.23 43.73 21.54
C PHE A 19 24.87 43.74 22.27
N ALA A 20 24.73 44.70 23.17
CA ALA A 20 23.44 45.05 23.74
C ALA A 20 22.65 45.85 22.69
N GLN A 21 21.97 45.18 21.77
CA GLN A 21 21.03 45.81 20.86
C GLN A 21 19.83 44.93 20.59
N ASP A 22 18.67 45.47 20.98
CA ASP A 22 17.31 45.14 20.57
C ASP A 22 16.67 43.85 21.08
N ALA A 23 16.25 43.90 22.33
CA ALA A 23 15.26 42.94 22.88
C ALA A 23 13.95 42.87 22.08
N LYS A 24 13.67 43.81 21.19
CA LYS A 24 12.57 43.80 20.24
C LYS A 24 12.86 42.94 19.02
N ALA A 25 14.04 43.09 18.42
CA ALA A 25 14.47 42.29 17.25
C ALA A 25 14.59 40.80 17.62
N ASP A 26 15.10 40.49 18.82
CA ASP A 26 15.20 39.12 19.33
C ASP A 26 13.79 38.48 19.53
N LYS A 27 12.81 39.25 20.01
CA LYS A 27 11.42 38.76 20.15
C LYS A 27 10.74 38.50 18.79
N GLU A 28 11.02 39.32 17.79
CA GLU A 28 10.44 39.16 16.44
C GLU A 28 11.05 37.99 15.72
N THR A 29 12.35 37.83 15.78
CA THR A 29 13.07 36.66 15.24
C THR A 29 12.60 35.35 15.90
N ARG A 30 12.43 35.33 17.20
CA ARG A 30 11.89 34.17 17.93
C ARG A 30 10.44 33.84 17.55
N ARG A 31 9.63 34.86 17.23
CA ARG A 31 8.26 34.65 16.73
C ARG A 31 8.24 34.05 15.33
N GLU A 32 9.13 34.51 14.45
CA GLU A 32 9.26 33.95 13.09
C GLU A 32 9.76 32.52 13.12
N ILE A 33 10.78 32.21 13.92
CA ILE A 33 11.29 30.85 14.11
C ILE A 33 10.15 29.91 14.59
N ARG A 34 9.40 30.35 15.60
CA ARG A 34 8.24 29.53 16.09
C ARG A 34 7.13 29.37 15.06
N LYS A 35 6.90 30.36 14.19
CA LYS A 35 5.93 30.22 13.09
C LYS A 35 6.41 29.20 12.07
N GLU A 36 7.71 29.25 11.71
CA GLU A 36 8.28 28.33 10.74
C GLU A 36 8.33 26.89 11.28
N GLU A 37 8.71 26.71 12.55
CA GLU A 37 8.63 25.41 13.23
C GLU A 37 7.20 24.81 13.18
N ARG A 38 6.19 25.62 13.47
CA ARG A 38 4.79 25.18 13.38
C ARG A 38 4.36 24.86 11.95
N ARG A 39 4.87 25.57 10.94
CA ARG A 39 4.62 25.26 9.52
C ARG A 39 5.25 23.92 9.12
N ILE A 40 6.50 23.71 9.49
CA ILE A 40 7.22 22.46 9.24
C ILE A 40 6.50 21.29 9.94
N GLU A 41 6.11 21.48 11.20
CA GLU A 41 5.40 20.45 11.97
C GLU A 41 4.05 20.08 11.36
N ARG A 42 3.30 21.06 10.86
CA ARG A 42 2.05 20.83 10.12
C ARG A 42 2.31 20.09 8.81
N ALA A 43 3.27 20.53 8.01
CA ALA A 43 3.61 19.89 6.75
C ALA A 43 4.06 18.43 6.93
N VAL A 44 4.86 18.15 7.96
CA VAL A 44 5.28 16.78 8.31
C VAL A 44 4.07 15.93 8.75
N ARG A 45 3.18 16.49 9.57
CA ARG A 45 1.96 15.80 10.01
C ARG A 45 1.03 15.49 8.86
N ASP A 46 0.85 16.44 7.95
CA ASP A 46 -0.03 16.28 6.79
C ASP A 46 0.55 15.27 5.80
N SER A 47 1.87 15.27 5.58
CA SER A 47 2.54 14.26 4.76
C SER A 47 2.44 12.86 5.37
N LEU A 48 2.58 12.72 6.68
CA LEU A 48 2.39 11.45 7.39
C LEU A 48 0.93 10.96 7.30
N ARG A 49 -0.05 11.87 7.45
CA ARG A 49 -1.46 11.54 7.28
C ARG A 49 -1.78 11.09 5.86
N ALA A 50 -1.25 11.78 4.85
CA ALA A 50 -1.42 11.39 3.45
C ALA A 50 -0.79 10.01 3.17
N MET A 51 0.38 9.75 3.71
CA MET A 51 1.07 8.46 3.58
C MET A 51 0.31 7.33 4.27
N MET A 52 -0.23 7.55 5.48
CA MET A 52 -1.07 6.58 6.18
C MET A 52 -2.39 6.34 5.43
N ALA A 53 -3.02 7.40 4.91
CA ALA A 53 -4.26 7.29 4.15
C ALA A 53 -4.08 6.50 2.84
N SER A 54 -2.92 6.62 2.19
CA SER A 54 -2.60 5.83 0.98
C SER A 54 -2.39 4.34 1.30
N ARG A 55 -1.82 4.01 2.46
CA ARG A 55 -1.64 2.62 2.93
C ARG A 55 -2.97 1.95 3.30
N ASP A 56 -3.94 2.73 3.77
CA ASP A 56 -5.26 2.23 4.14
C ASP A 56 -6.24 2.14 2.95
N SER A 57 -5.83 2.57 1.78
CA SER A 57 -6.66 2.50 0.59
C SER A 57 -6.49 1.16 -0.13
N VAL A 58 -7.61 0.56 -0.52
CA VAL A 58 -7.68 -0.70 -1.27
C VAL A 58 -8.36 -0.44 -2.59
N ASN A 59 -7.81 -0.98 -3.65
CA ASN A 59 -8.44 -0.98 -4.96
C ASN A 59 -9.63 -1.94 -4.95
N VAL A 60 -10.82 -1.44 -5.23
CA VAL A 60 -12.05 -2.22 -5.30
C VAL A 60 -12.52 -2.46 -6.75
N GLY A 61 -11.62 -2.21 -7.71
CA GLY A 61 -11.86 -2.47 -9.12
C GLY A 61 -12.39 -1.27 -9.92
N TYR A 62 -13.12 -0.36 -9.29
CA TYR A 62 -13.62 0.90 -9.87
C TYR A 62 -13.10 2.15 -9.14
N GLY A 63 -12.18 1.96 -8.19
CA GLY A 63 -11.58 3.05 -7.42
C GLY A 63 -10.91 2.57 -6.15
N TYR A 64 -10.38 3.52 -5.38
CA TYR A 64 -9.74 3.25 -4.11
C TYR A 64 -10.68 3.63 -2.96
N THR A 65 -10.87 2.71 -2.02
CA THR A 65 -11.68 2.93 -0.81
C THR A 65 -10.87 2.59 0.43
N ARG A 66 -11.09 3.30 1.53
CA ARG A 66 -10.42 2.99 2.79
C ARG A 66 -10.88 1.64 3.33
N LYS A 67 -9.95 0.82 3.82
CA LYS A 67 -10.24 -0.48 4.47
C LYS A 67 -11.31 -0.35 5.55
N SER A 68 -11.28 0.72 6.34
CA SER A 68 -12.25 0.98 7.40
C SER A 68 -13.68 1.24 6.94
N LYS A 69 -13.88 1.56 5.65
CA LYS A 69 -15.20 1.77 5.03
C LYS A 69 -15.71 0.55 4.27
N LEU A 70 -14.88 -0.50 4.15
CA LEU A 70 -15.28 -1.71 3.47
C LEU A 70 -16.07 -2.60 4.44
N THR A 71 -17.36 -2.73 4.20
CA THR A 71 -18.22 -3.75 4.83
C THR A 71 -18.05 -5.12 4.16
N ASN A 72 -17.34 -5.17 3.05
CA ASN A 72 -17.16 -6.32 2.18
C ASN A 72 -15.87 -7.07 2.46
N SER A 73 -15.83 -8.37 2.16
CA SER A 73 -14.66 -9.23 2.36
C SER A 73 -13.60 -8.98 1.29
N VAL A 74 -12.69 -8.04 1.56
CA VAL A 74 -11.54 -7.76 0.71
C VAL A 74 -10.26 -8.07 1.48
N SER A 75 -9.40 -8.89 0.89
CA SER A 75 -8.05 -9.13 1.40
C SER A 75 -7.05 -8.40 0.52
N SER A 76 -6.22 -7.54 1.10
CA SER A 76 -5.14 -6.87 0.36
C SER A 76 -3.78 -7.31 0.89
N VAL A 77 -2.87 -7.55 -0.03
CA VAL A 77 -1.47 -7.86 0.25
C VAL A 77 -0.61 -6.79 -0.43
N ASP A 78 0.05 -5.98 0.38
CA ASP A 78 1.09 -5.07 -0.12
C ASP A 78 2.38 -5.89 -0.34
N MET A 79 3.02 -5.68 -1.49
CA MET A 79 4.25 -6.38 -1.83
C MET A 79 5.43 -5.73 -1.12
N ASP A 80 5.82 -6.31 0.03
CA ASP A 80 7.01 -5.87 0.76
C ASP A 80 8.28 -6.24 -0.01
N ASN A 81 9.09 -5.24 -0.33
CA ASN A 81 10.30 -5.40 -1.15
C ASN A 81 11.30 -6.42 -0.59
N ASN A 82 11.40 -6.53 0.73
CA ASN A 82 12.37 -7.41 1.38
C ASN A 82 11.97 -8.89 1.24
N LEU A 83 10.68 -9.18 1.38
CA LEU A 83 10.16 -10.55 1.28
C LEU A 83 9.94 -10.99 -0.17
N VAL A 84 9.52 -10.07 -1.04
CA VAL A 84 9.29 -10.31 -2.47
C VAL A 84 10.56 -10.78 -3.18
N ALA A 85 11.72 -10.31 -2.73
CA ALA A 85 13.02 -10.70 -3.33
C ALA A 85 13.34 -12.21 -3.25
N SER A 86 12.72 -12.92 -2.30
CA SER A 86 12.95 -14.34 -2.07
C SER A 86 12.07 -15.25 -2.93
N TYR A 87 11.09 -14.71 -3.65
CA TYR A 87 10.14 -15.48 -4.45
C TYR A 87 10.34 -15.23 -5.94
N SER A 88 10.36 -16.32 -6.72
CA SER A 88 10.45 -16.26 -8.19
C SER A 88 9.08 -16.09 -8.83
N ASP A 89 8.04 -16.67 -8.21
CA ASP A 89 6.71 -16.77 -8.77
C ASP A 89 5.66 -16.05 -7.92
N ILE A 90 4.73 -15.34 -8.56
CA ILE A 90 3.63 -14.62 -7.89
C ILE A 90 2.68 -15.57 -7.14
N GLY A 91 2.41 -16.74 -7.71
CA GLY A 91 1.57 -17.76 -7.10
C GLY A 91 2.15 -18.27 -5.79
N GLU A 92 3.44 -18.54 -5.76
CA GLU A 92 4.17 -18.98 -4.57
C GLU A 92 4.19 -17.90 -3.49
N TYR A 93 4.35 -16.64 -3.88
CA TYR A 93 4.29 -15.50 -2.96
C TYR A 93 2.91 -15.34 -2.32
N LEU A 94 1.83 -15.50 -3.10
CA LEU A 94 0.45 -15.34 -2.60
C LEU A 94 0.00 -16.48 -1.72
N GLN A 95 0.60 -17.68 -1.86
CA GLN A 95 0.28 -18.84 -1.07
C GLN A 95 0.51 -18.58 0.42
N GLY A 96 -0.54 -18.76 1.22
CA GLY A 96 -0.51 -18.53 2.67
C GLY A 96 -0.57 -17.07 3.13
N ARG A 97 -0.48 -16.07 2.23
CA ARG A 97 -0.60 -14.64 2.58
C ARG A 97 -2.01 -14.11 2.47
N VAL A 98 -2.81 -14.68 1.58
CA VAL A 98 -4.21 -14.28 1.41
C VAL A 98 -5.10 -15.31 2.11
N PRO A 99 -5.79 -14.94 3.21
CA PRO A 99 -6.69 -15.87 3.89
C PRO A 99 -7.78 -16.38 2.95
N GLY A 100 -7.95 -17.70 2.87
CA GLY A 100 -8.95 -18.34 2.01
C GLY A 100 -8.61 -18.37 0.51
N LEU A 101 -7.39 -18.02 0.12
CA LEU A 101 -6.87 -18.26 -1.22
C LEU A 101 -6.08 -19.57 -1.22
N THR A 102 -6.49 -20.49 -2.06
CA THR A 102 -5.75 -21.73 -2.34
C THR A 102 -5.06 -21.59 -3.69
N VAL A 103 -3.76 -21.85 -3.73
CA VAL A 103 -2.95 -21.79 -4.95
C VAL A 103 -2.50 -23.21 -5.29
N ILE A 104 -2.85 -23.68 -6.47
CA ILE A 104 -2.49 -24.99 -6.97
C ILE A 104 -1.55 -24.81 -8.17
N LYS A 105 -0.34 -25.32 -8.06
CA LYS A 105 0.65 -25.31 -9.16
C LYS A 105 0.35 -26.46 -10.10
N ASN A 106 0.14 -26.16 -11.37
CA ASN A 106 -0.06 -27.13 -12.43
C ASN A 106 0.97 -26.88 -13.55
N GLY A 107 2.11 -27.53 -13.43
CA GLY A 107 3.26 -27.25 -14.30
C GLY A 107 3.79 -25.84 -14.10
N GLN A 108 3.76 -25.03 -15.15
CA GLN A 108 4.18 -23.63 -15.11
C GLN A 108 3.04 -22.64 -14.81
N LYS A 109 1.80 -23.14 -14.73
CA LYS A 109 0.60 -22.32 -14.48
C LYS A 109 0.12 -22.47 -13.06
N TYR A 110 -0.53 -21.43 -12.55
CA TYR A 110 -1.17 -21.44 -11.26
C TYR A 110 -2.69 -21.39 -11.41
N ARG A 111 -3.38 -22.25 -10.66
CA ARG A 111 -4.83 -22.17 -10.46
C ARG A 111 -5.08 -21.57 -9.08
N PHE A 112 -5.97 -20.60 -9.07
CA PHE A 112 -6.38 -19.93 -7.84
C PHE A 112 -7.80 -20.32 -7.49
N LEU A 113 -8.03 -20.61 -6.21
CA LEU A 113 -9.37 -20.91 -5.68
C LEU A 113 -9.61 -20.02 -4.46
N ILE A 114 -10.70 -19.30 -4.45
CA ILE A 114 -11.12 -18.50 -3.31
C ILE A 114 -12.17 -19.27 -2.53
N ARG A 115 -11.89 -19.54 -1.23
CA ARG A 115 -12.73 -20.35 -0.34
C ARG A 115 -12.98 -21.80 -0.80
N GLY A 116 -12.09 -22.36 -1.59
CA GLY A 116 -12.16 -23.74 -2.05
C GLY A 116 -13.04 -23.93 -3.29
N VAL A 117 -13.39 -25.19 -3.55
CA VAL A 117 -14.22 -25.57 -4.71
C VAL A 117 -15.68 -25.37 -4.36
N SER A 118 -16.36 -24.47 -5.04
CA SER A 118 -17.79 -24.17 -4.81
C SER A 118 -18.75 -24.82 -5.82
N THR A 119 -18.23 -25.50 -6.84
CA THR A 119 -19.05 -26.17 -7.86
C THR A 119 -18.66 -27.62 -8.07
N ILE A 120 -19.66 -28.48 -8.28
CA ILE A 120 -19.44 -29.92 -8.51
C ILE A 120 -18.98 -30.17 -9.96
N ASN A 121 -19.39 -29.35 -10.93
CA ASN A 121 -19.22 -29.60 -12.38
C ASN A 121 -18.59 -28.40 -13.12
N GLY A 122 -17.97 -27.43 -12.45
CA GLY A 122 -17.43 -26.24 -13.10
C GLY A 122 -16.06 -25.79 -12.57
N THR A 123 -15.42 -24.91 -13.32
CA THR A 123 -14.21 -24.22 -12.87
C THR A 123 -14.60 -23.17 -11.84
N SER A 124 -14.10 -23.30 -10.60
CA SER A 124 -14.28 -22.30 -9.52
C SER A 124 -13.13 -21.30 -9.52
N GLU A 125 -12.62 -20.93 -10.69
CA GLU A 125 -11.50 -20.03 -10.81
C GLU A 125 -11.95 -18.57 -10.69
N PRO A 126 -11.26 -17.74 -9.91
CA PRO A 126 -11.55 -16.32 -9.80
C PRO A 126 -11.18 -15.58 -11.09
N LEU A 127 -11.80 -14.45 -11.32
CA LEU A 127 -11.44 -13.53 -12.39
C LEU A 127 -10.10 -12.87 -12.05
N LEU A 128 -9.14 -12.91 -12.97
CA LEU A 128 -7.84 -12.27 -12.83
C LEU A 128 -7.83 -10.95 -13.60
N ILE A 129 -7.45 -9.87 -12.94
CA ILE A 129 -7.35 -8.53 -13.53
C ILE A 129 -6.00 -7.94 -13.20
N VAL A 130 -5.24 -7.56 -14.22
CA VAL A 130 -3.94 -6.89 -14.11
C VAL A 130 -4.06 -5.48 -14.68
N ASP A 131 -3.81 -4.47 -13.85
CA ASP A 131 -3.92 -3.05 -14.22
C ASP A 131 -5.24 -2.69 -14.92
N GLY A 132 -6.35 -3.33 -14.51
CA GLY A 132 -7.69 -3.12 -15.08
C GLY A 132 -8.00 -3.97 -16.31
N VAL A 133 -7.07 -4.80 -16.78
CA VAL A 133 -7.27 -5.70 -17.93
C VAL A 133 -7.48 -7.13 -17.45
N GLU A 134 -8.52 -7.79 -17.95
CA GLU A 134 -8.78 -9.21 -17.70
C GLU A 134 -7.72 -10.08 -18.38
N VAL A 135 -7.15 -11.02 -17.61
CA VAL A 135 -6.15 -11.96 -18.09
C VAL A 135 -6.52 -13.38 -17.66
N SER A 136 -6.09 -14.37 -18.45
CA SER A 136 -6.32 -15.78 -18.13
C SER A 136 -5.22 -16.42 -17.30
N ASP A 137 -4.06 -15.80 -17.24
CA ASP A 137 -2.89 -16.32 -16.53
C ASP A 137 -2.01 -15.17 -16.03
N ILE A 138 -1.40 -15.35 -14.87
CA ILE A 138 -0.48 -14.38 -14.24
C ILE A 138 0.91 -14.97 -13.98
N SER A 139 1.20 -16.15 -14.50
CA SER A 139 2.50 -16.83 -14.30
C SER A 139 3.69 -16.07 -14.88
N TYR A 140 3.42 -15.15 -15.81
CA TYR A 140 4.44 -14.27 -16.41
C TYR A 140 4.84 -13.10 -15.49
N LEU A 141 4.04 -12.80 -14.45
CA LEU A 141 4.30 -11.69 -13.55
C LEU A 141 5.36 -12.06 -12.51
N HIS A 142 6.42 -11.29 -12.49
CA HIS A 142 7.40 -11.42 -11.42
C HIS A 142 6.90 -10.68 -10.16
N PRO A 143 7.02 -11.27 -8.96
CA PRO A 143 6.58 -10.62 -7.71
C PRO A 143 7.12 -9.21 -7.50
N ARG A 144 8.34 -8.92 -7.98
CA ARG A 144 8.97 -7.59 -7.87
C ARG A 144 8.29 -6.51 -8.69
N ASP A 145 7.62 -6.88 -9.79
CA ASP A 145 6.91 -5.95 -10.68
C ASP A 145 5.51 -5.62 -10.16
N VAL A 146 5.05 -6.35 -9.14
CA VAL A 146 3.75 -6.15 -8.53
C VAL A 146 3.85 -5.18 -7.36
N LYS A 147 2.93 -4.22 -7.31
CA LYS A 147 2.78 -3.24 -6.23
C LYS A 147 1.87 -3.77 -5.13
N SER A 148 0.69 -4.24 -5.52
CA SER A 148 -0.31 -4.77 -4.59
C SER A 148 -1.18 -5.82 -5.26
N VAL A 149 -1.72 -6.71 -4.45
CA VAL A 149 -2.72 -7.70 -4.85
C VAL A 149 -3.92 -7.58 -3.91
N GLU A 150 -5.09 -7.34 -4.48
CA GLU A 150 -6.35 -7.30 -3.75
C GLU A 150 -7.23 -8.47 -4.18
N VAL A 151 -7.79 -9.18 -3.21
CA VAL A 151 -8.69 -10.30 -3.46
C VAL A 151 -10.08 -9.94 -2.99
N LEU A 152 -10.98 -9.77 -3.95
CA LEU A 152 -12.40 -9.48 -3.72
C LEU A 152 -13.16 -10.79 -3.57
N LYS A 153 -13.90 -10.90 -2.48
CA LYS A 153 -14.66 -12.08 -2.12
C LYS A 153 -16.13 -11.71 -1.97
N ASP A 154 -17.00 -12.68 -2.21
CA ASP A 154 -18.44 -12.53 -1.98
C ASP A 154 -19.04 -11.29 -2.66
N SER A 155 -19.73 -10.45 -1.88
CA SER A 155 -20.37 -9.24 -2.37
C SER A 155 -19.41 -8.22 -3.00
N SER A 156 -18.12 -8.24 -2.66
CA SER A 156 -17.14 -7.33 -3.26
C SER A 156 -16.88 -7.63 -4.73
N SER A 157 -17.02 -8.89 -5.14
CA SER A 157 -16.80 -9.32 -6.52
C SER A 157 -18.03 -9.12 -7.41
N SER A 158 -19.20 -8.81 -6.82
CA SER A 158 -20.47 -8.66 -7.55
C SER A 158 -20.48 -7.58 -8.62
N ILE A 159 -19.60 -6.58 -8.50
CA ILE A 159 -19.43 -5.53 -9.52
C ILE A 159 -18.96 -6.08 -10.88
N TYR A 160 -18.34 -7.26 -10.87
CA TYR A 160 -17.89 -7.95 -12.08
C TYR A 160 -18.95 -8.92 -12.64
N GLY A 161 -20.16 -8.92 -12.04
CA GLY A 161 -21.28 -9.75 -12.47
C GLY A 161 -20.98 -11.24 -12.38
N ALA A 162 -21.50 -12.02 -13.33
CA ALA A 162 -21.31 -13.47 -13.36
C ALA A 162 -19.84 -13.92 -13.42
N ARG A 163 -18.97 -13.13 -14.05
CA ARG A 163 -17.52 -13.42 -14.13
C ARG A 163 -16.81 -13.33 -12.79
N GLY A 164 -17.32 -12.49 -11.89
CA GLY A 164 -16.80 -12.37 -10.53
C GLY A 164 -17.43 -13.34 -9.52
N ALA A 165 -18.26 -14.31 -9.96
CA ALA A 165 -19.00 -15.20 -9.07
C ALA A 165 -18.11 -16.02 -8.13
N PHE A 166 -16.91 -16.38 -8.56
CA PHE A 166 -15.93 -17.12 -7.76
C PHE A 166 -14.86 -16.22 -7.11
N GLY A 167 -15.10 -14.91 -7.11
CA GLY A 167 -14.18 -13.89 -6.61
C GLY A 167 -13.35 -13.26 -7.74
N VAL A 168 -12.62 -12.21 -7.38
CA VAL A 168 -11.76 -11.46 -8.30
C VAL A 168 -10.41 -11.22 -7.64
N ILE A 169 -9.34 -11.42 -8.38
CA ILE A 169 -7.98 -11.09 -7.99
C ILE A 169 -7.54 -9.88 -8.82
N LEU A 170 -7.38 -8.74 -8.15
CA LEU A 170 -6.88 -7.51 -8.76
C LEU A 170 -5.39 -7.39 -8.50
N ILE A 171 -4.62 -7.18 -9.53
CA ILE A 171 -3.17 -7.00 -9.47
C ILE A 171 -2.83 -5.63 -10.01
N THR A 172 -2.11 -4.86 -9.21
CA THR A 172 -1.58 -3.56 -9.62
C THR A 172 -0.08 -3.69 -9.77
N THR A 173 0.47 -3.33 -10.94
CA THR A 173 1.91 -3.38 -11.17
C THR A 173 2.60 -2.09 -10.74
N ARG A 174 3.93 -2.15 -10.61
CA ARG A 174 4.78 -0.97 -10.39
C ARG A 174 5.11 -0.37 -11.75
N ARG A 175 4.77 0.87 -11.92
CA ARG A 175 5.16 1.68 -13.08
C ARG A 175 6.30 2.59 -12.71
#